data_86d135533e9f1e24fbc66ce566fd3f78
#
_entry.id   86d135533e9f1e24fbc66ce566fd3f78
#
_cell.length_a   1.000
_cell.length_b   1.000
_cell.length_c   1.000
_cell.angle_alpha   90.00
_cell.angle_beta   90.00
_cell.angle_gamma   90.00
#
_symmetry.space_group_name_H-M   'P 1'
#
loop_
_entity.id
_entity.type
_entity.pdbx_description
1 polymer ?
#
loop_
_entity_poly.entity_id
_entity_poly.type
_entity_poly.pdbx_seq_one_letter_code
_entity_poly.pdbx_strand_id
1 'polypeptide(L)'
;MSRPSPPPDDDAPEELTALAIDAPGVDEEATVPWPLLWQRRTAQRVQGSDRGAWIITWTVLFGTFWVASTITILAVSRPQIAQDLNASVESLVWLISGPTIAVALTGTTAGKLGDLHGHRKVFLIGMSVSAVFVVASALAWSGPSLIVFRVLAATAGAATGPSSLAIINGLFSKENRSKALGFWSLVVAGGPVVGLVVGGPLVENLGWRTIFWGQAPLLALSVLLAWLLVPETARRRGVHFDLKGQAVLFVGLGLLLFGIDRVAAWGLVNPWVLGSFVATAAVVWWFVQVERRQPHPLIPLEWFRRSGFAVPVVVSFFMQFGYMGGFTLTPKLLTEVRGLGPETISLLMIPRPLTFAIAGPVAGMLAGRISTRVAIVSGMASVALSMGLFAFASADPGTVVVLLALTLSGIGVGASLPRVSASVANSVEDVDLGVAGATQQLFAQIGTTVGINLLETIQVAAAGTMAVARSYSIAYGVGAAVSVVGLLVAFGLREPRRSSA
;
A
#
# COMPACT_ATOMS: atom_id res chain seq x y z
N MET A 1 -12.53 55.89 41.34
CA MET A 1 -11.88 55.70 40.04
C MET A 1 -11.17 54.34 40.06
N SER A 2 -11.87 53.30 39.67
CA SER A 2 -11.38 51.93 39.57
C SER A 2 -10.82 51.72 38.15
N ARG A 3 -9.58 51.22 38.04
CA ARG A 3 -8.95 50.85 36.77
C ARG A 3 -9.62 49.60 36.23
N PRO A 4 -9.89 49.50 34.94
CA PRO A 4 -10.37 48.27 34.33
C PRO A 4 -9.27 47.23 34.27
N SER A 5 -9.64 45.95 34.50
CA SER A 5 -8.81 44.77 34.32
C SER A 5 -8.47 44.57 32.84
N PRO A 6 -7.27 44.07 32.50
CA PRO A 6 -6.93 43.73 31.14
C PRO A 6 -7.76 42.54 30.60
N PRO A 7 -8.02 42.49 29.28
CA PRO A 7 -8.72 41.37 28.69
C PRO A 7 -7.87 40.08 28.75
N PRO A 8 -8.50 38.90 28.75
CA PRO A 8 -7.76 37.63 28.69
C PRO A 8 -7.03 37.50 27.36
N ASP A 9 -5.76 37.03 27.42
CA ASP A 9 -4.95 36.63 26.26
C ASP A 9 -5.60 35.42 25.59
N ASP A 10 -6.25 35.62 24.46
CA ASP A 10 -6.92 34.61 23.64
C ASP A 10 -5.99 33.95 22.59
N ASP A 11 -4.66 34.05 22.71
CA ASP A 11 -3.73 33.52 21.76
C ASP A 11 -2.90 32.31 22.30
N ALA A 12 -3.53 31.38 23.01
CA ALA A 12 -2.96 30.06 23.19
C ALA A 12 -3.43 29.14 22.05
N PRO A 13 -2.55 28.43 21.34
CA PRO A 13 -2.99 27.56 20.26
C PRO A 13 -3.84 26.40 20.80
N GLU A 14 -5.15 26.45 20.53
CA GLU A 14 -6.13 25.38 20.85
C GLU A 14 -5.81 24.02 20.20
N GLU A 15 -4.82 23.94 19.32
CA GLU A 15 -4.50 22.72 18.55
C GLU A 15 -3.75 21.65 19.35
N LEU A 16 -3.25 21.91 20.54
CA LEU A 16 -2.57 20.90 21.38
C LEU A 16 -3.49 20.23 22.40
N THR A 17 -4.71 20.70 22.56
CA THR A 17 -5.66 20.19 23.58
C THR A 17 -6.45 18.96 23.12
N ALA A 18 -6.47 18.63 21.84
CA ALA A 18 -7.20 17.46 21.32
C ALA A 18 -6.53 16.11 21.61
N LEU A 19 -5.32 16.10 22.15
CA LEU A 19 -4.58 14.91 22.59
C LEU A 19 -4.47 14.81 24.13
N ALA A 20 -5.24 15.61 24.87
CA ALA A 20 -5.32 15.42 26.31
C ALA A 20 -5.99 14.07 26.60
N ILE A 21 -5.17 13.06 26.80
CA ILE A 21 -5.52 11.86 27.56
C ILE A 21 -5.95 12.39 28.92
N ASP A 22 -7.20 12.08 29.35
CA ASP A 22 -7.63 12.29 30.73
C ASP A 22 -6.50 11.84 31.67
N ALA A 23 -5.78 12.77 32.25
CA ALA A 23 -4.75 12.47 33.21
C ALA A 23 -5.48 12.03 34.49
N PRO A 24 -5.37 10.75 34.88
CA PRO A 24 -5.94 10.34 36.16
C PRO A 24 -5.23 11.08 37.30
N GLY A 25 -5.98 11.39 38.36
CA GLY A 25 -5.46 12.04 39.55
C GLY A 25 -4.26 11.29 40.13
N VAL A 26 -3.46 11.97 40.93
CA VAL A 26 -2.17 11.51 41.46
C VAL A 26 -2.24 10.15 42.20
N ASP A 27 -3.43 9.72 42.62
CA ASP A 27 -3.66 8.44 43.37
C ASP A 27 -3.76 7.20 42.44
N GLU A 28 -4.01 7.36 41.12
CA GLU A 28 -4.04 6.23 40.19
C GLU A 28 -2.65 5.76 39.71
N GLU A 29 -1.61 6.58 39.84
CA GLU A 29 -0.23 6.15 39.48
C GLU A 29 0.30 5.04 40.39
N ALA A 30 -0.16 4.93 41.64
CA ALA A 30 0.29 3.95 42.60
C ALA A 30 -0.13 2.50 42.29
N THR A 31 -1.15 2.31 41.43
CA THR A 31 -1.69 0.99 41.02
C THR A 31 -1.23 0.53 39.66
N VAL A 32 -0.52 1.37 38.90
CA VAL A 32 -0.10 1.05 37.54
C VAL A 32 1.20 0.24 37.53
N PRO A 33 1.26 -0.94 36.91
CA PRO A 33 2.49 -1.73 36.83
C PRO A 33 3.66 -0.94 36.25
N TRP A 34 4.85 -1.06 36.81
CA TRP A 34 6.05 -0.31 36.44
C TRP A 34 6.36 -0.27 34.93
N PRO A 35 6.16 -1.36 34.14
CA PRO A 35 6.37 -1.31 32.69
C PRO A 35 5.44 -0.32 31.98
N LEU A 36 4.20 -0.19 32.45
CA LEU A 36 3.22 0.76 31.89
C LEU A 36 3.54 2.21 32.26
N LEU A 37 4.04 2.43 33.48
CA LEU A 37 4.52 3.76 33.91
C LEU A 37 5.73 4.20 33.09
N TRP A 38 6.68 3.30 32.88
CA TRP A 38 7.87 3.55 32.07
C TRP A 38 7.47 3.86 30.59
N GLN A 39 6.56 3.09 30.04
CA GLN A 39 6.00 3.34 28.70
C GLN A 39 5.35 4.72 28.62
N ARG A 40 4.47 5.08 29.57
CA ARG A 40 3.81 6.40 29.59
C ARG A 40 4.83 7.53 29.64
N ARG A 41 5.81 7.47 30.53
CA ARG A 41 6.88 8.48 30.65
C ARG A 41 7.74 8.59 29.40
N THR A 42 8.07 7.47 28.76
CA THR A 42 8.85 7.47 27.50
C THR A 42 8.04 8.06 26.35
N ALA A 43 6.79 7.66 26.20
CA ALA A 43 5.89 8.21 25.18
C ALA A 43 5.69 9.73 25.35
N GLN A 44 5.45 10.21 26.58
CA GLN A 44 5.29 11.63 26.88
C GLN A 44 6.55 12.45 26.58
N ARG A 45 7.75 11.94 26.90
CA ARG A 45 9.02 12.60 26.55
C ARG A 45 9.21 12.75 25.05
N VAL A 46 8.85 11.72 24.28
CA VAL A 46 8.96 11.76 22.82
C VAL A 46 7.92 12.68 22.22
N GLN A 47 6.66 12.66 22.71
CA GLN A 47 5.59 13.51 22.22
C GLN A 47 5.84 15.00 22.52
N GLY A 48 6.43 15.34 23.67
CA GLY A 48 6.80 16.71 24.04
C GLY A 48 8.07 17.24 23.33
N SER A 49 8.68 16.44 22.45
CA SER A 49 9.87 16.87 21.69
C SER A 49 9.47 17.37 20.31
N ASP A 50 10.10 18.47 19.84
CA ASP A 50 9.96 19.00 18.47
C ASP A 50 10.21 17.94 17.38
N ARG A 51 10.96 16.89 17.69
CA ARG A 51 11.25 15.76 16.80
C ARG A 51 10.37 14.53 17.06
N GLY A 52 9.47 14.59 18.02
CA GLY A 52 8.66 13.44 18.46
C GLY A 52 7.85 12.81 17.34
N ALA A 53 7.15 13.63 16.55
CA ALA A 53 6.38 13.17 15.40
C ALA A 53 7.23 12.38 14.38
N TRP A 54 8.47 12.80 14.14
CA TRP A 54 9.40 12.10 13.25
C TRP A 54 9.93 10.80 13.85
N ILE A 55 10.21 10.76 15.15
CA ILE A 55 10.65 9.54 15.85
C ILE A 55 9.55 8.48 15.75
N ILE A 56 8.30 8.86 16.02
CA ILE A 56 7.15 7.97 15.91
C ILE A 56 6.94 7.50 14.46
N THR A 57 7.06 8.42 13.51
CA THR A 57 6.97 8.10 12.07
C THR A 57 8.00 7.04 11.68
N TRP A 58 9.28 7.24 12.01
CA TRP A 58 10.32 6.26 11.68
C TRP A 58 10.14 4.93 12.40
N THR A 59 9.60 4.94 13.61
CA THR A 59 9.23 3.71 14.34
C THR A 59 8.17 2.90 13.57
N VAL A 60 7.13 3.55 13.12
CA VAL A 60 6.05 2.91 12.34
C VAL A 60 6.57 2.45 10.98
N LEU A 61 7.39 3.27 10.31
CA LEU A 61 7.99 2.97 9.03
C LEU A 61 8.95 1.79 9.10
N PHE A 62 9.69 1.64 10.18
CA PHE A 62 10.59 0.50 10.40
C PHE A 62 9.83 -0.83 10.35
N GLY A 63 8.69 -0.93 11.03
CA GLY A 63 7.85 -2.12 10.97
C GLY A 63 7.24 -2.37 9.59
N THR A 64 6.73 -1.31 8.96
CA THR A 64 6.15 -1.39 7.61
C THR A 64 7.19 -1.84 6.57
N PHE A 65 8.44 -1.41 6.70
CA PHE A 65 9.55 -1.81 5.84
C PHE A 65 9.77 -3.33 5.83
N TRP A 66 9.86 -3.94 7.02
CA TRP A 66 10.10 -5.37 7.13
C TRP A 66 8.93 -6.23 6.66
N VAL A 67 7.71 -5.76 6.81
CA VAL A 67 6.53 -6.41 6.21
C VAL A 67 6.59 -6.36 4.68
N ALA A 68 6.97 -5.21 4.10
CA ALA A 68 7.01 -5.01 2.64
C ALA A 68 8.16 -5.76 1.95
N SER A 69 9.33 -5.92 2.60
CA SER A 69 10.54 -6.47 2.00
C SER A 69 10.41 -7.95 1.58
N THR A 70 9.59 -8.72 2.26
CA THR A 70 9.54 -10.19 2.12
C THR A 70 8.96 -10.67 0.78
N ILE A 71 8.08 -9.89 0.16
CA ILE A 71 7.36 -10.31 -1.07
C ILE A 71 8.34 -10.57 -2.23
N THR A 72 9.30 -9.68 -2.41
CA THR A 72 10.26 -9.77 -3.52
C THR A 72 11.31 -10.85 -3.31
N ILE A 73 11.75 -11.04 -2.06
CA ILE A 73 12.71 -12.12 -1.72
C ILE A 73 12.10 -13.49 -2.06
N LEU A 74 10.83 -13.71 -1.67
CA LEU A 74 10.13 -14.96 -1.95
C LEU A 74 9.92 -15.21 -3.44
N ALA A 75 9.73 -14.16 -4.25
CA ALA A 75 9.60 -14.30 -5.69
C ALA A 75 10.86 -14.91 -6.32
N VAL A 76 12.05 -14.48 -5.89
CA VAL A 76 13.34 -14.98 -6.37
C VAL A 76 13.64 -16.37 -5.80
N SER A 77 13.24 -16.66 -4.58
CA SER A 77 13.56 -17.90 -3.86
C SER A 77 12.67 -19.09 -4.24
N ARG A 78 11.61 -18.90 -5.05
CA ARG A 78 10.64 -19.96 -5.40
C ARG A 78 11.29 -21.27 -5.93
N PRO A 79 12.27 -21.24 -6.85
CA PRO A 79 12.88 -22.48 -7.34
C PRO A 79 13.57 -23.27 -6.24
N GLN A 80 14.30 -22.61 -5.34
CA GLN A 80 14.97 -23.24 -4.21
C GLN A 80 13.96 -23.82 -3.19
N ILE A 81 12.88 -23.06 -2.89
CA ILE A 81 11.80 -23.53 -2.02
C ILE A 81 11.11 -24.77 -2.62
N ALA A 82 10.90 -24.78 -3.94
CA ALA A 82 10.30 -25.91 -4.65
C ALA A 82 11.13 -27.18 -4.49
N GLN A 83 12.44 -27.07 -4.65
CA GLN A 83 13.37 -28.20 -4.46
C GLN A 83 13.38 -28.69 -3.01
N ASP A 84 13.49 -27.79 -2.04
CA ASP A 84 13.64 -28.12 -0.62
C ASP A 84 12.36 -28.73 -0.01
N LEU A 85 11.19 -28.27 -0.45
CA LEU A 85 9.89 -28.76 0.04
C LEU A 85 9.24 -29.81 -0.88
N ASN A 86 9.93 -30.30 -1.93
CA ASN A 86 9.40 -31.22 -2.95
C ASN A 86 8.05 -30.75 -3.49
N ALA A 87 7.91 -29.44 -3.78
CA ALA A 87 6.70 -28.81 -4.27
C ALA A 87 6.86 -28.38 -5.74
N SER A 88 5.74 -28.28 -6.49
CA SER A 88 5.81 -27.74 -7.85
C SER A 88 5.96 -26.21 -7.82
N VAL A 89 6.76 -25.65 -8.73
CA VAL A 89 6.98 -24.20 -8.85
C VAL A 89 5.66 -23.47 -9.14
N GLU A 90 4.76 -24.14 -9.90
CA GLU A 90 3.42 -23.64 -10.22
C GLU A 90 2.56 -23.48 -8.96
N SER A 91 2.60 -24.44 -8.04
CA SER A 91 1.85 -24.36 -6.78
C SER A 91 2.37 -23.23 -5.88
N LEU A 92 3.66 -22.93 -5.94
CA LEU A 92 4.31 -21.89 -5.16
C LEU A 92 4.04 -20.45 -5.67
N VAL A 93 3.33 -20.28 -6.79
CA VAL A 93 2.78 -18.96 -7.19
C VAL A 93 1.90 -18.39 -6.08
N TRP A 94 1.19 -19.25 -5.35
CA TRP A 94 0.37 -18.85 -4.21
C TRP A 94 1.14 -18.26 -3.02
N LEU A 95 2.48 -18.40 -2.95
CA LEU A 95 3.31 -17.68 -1.97
C LEU A 95 3.28 -16.16 -2.15
N ILE A 96 2.93 -15.70 -3.35
CA ILE A 96 2.85 -14.27 -3.69
C ILE A 96 1.40 -13.86 -3.86
N SER A 97 0.63 -14.58 -4.69
CA SER A 97 -0.78 -14.25 -4.99
C SER A 97 -1.66 -14.35 -3.75
N GLY A 98 -1.50 -15.39 -2.95
CA GLY A 98 -2.28 -15.60 -1.73
C GLY A 98 -2.16 -14.45 -0.72
N PRO A 99 -0.96 -14.08 -0.28
CA PRO A 99 -0.73 -12.90 0.57
C PRO A 99 -1.26 -11.60 -0.01
N THR A 100 -1.09 -11.37 -1.32
CA THR A 100 -1.57 -10.16 -2.00
C THR A 100 -3.10 -10.06 -1.94
N ILE A 101 -3.80 -11.14 -2.25
CA ILE A 101 -5.26 -11.24 -2.15
C ILE A 101 -5.70 -11.05 -0.68
N ALA A 102 -5.02 -11.69 0.27
CA ALA A 102 -5.34 -11.56 1.69
C ALA A 102 -5.25 -10.12 2.18
N VAL A 103 -4.19 -9.38 1.81
CA VAL A 103 -4.03 -7.96 2.13
C VAL A 103 -5.14 -7.12 1.52
N ALA A 104 -5.49 -7.35 0.25
CA ALA A 104 -6.56 -6.64 -0.42
C ALA A 104 -7.92 -6.85 0.27
N LEU A 105 -8.22 -8.10 0.63
CA LEU A 105 -9.48 -8.46 1.30
C LEU A 105 -9.58 -7.90 2.72
N THR A 106 -8.50 -7.93 3.49
CA THR A 106 -8.53 -7.62 4.93
C THR A 106 -8.13 -6.17 5.25
N GLY A 107 -7.53 -5.46 4.31
CA GLY A 107 -7.03 -4.10 4.52
C GLY A 107 -8.12 -3.10 4.95
N THR A 108 -9.30 -3.14 4.31
CA THR A 108 -10.44 -2.27 4.65
C THR A 108 -11.00 -2.59 6.04
N THR A 109 -11.10 -3.88 6.37
CA THR A 109 -11.47 -4.34 7.71
C THR A 109 -10.50 -3.81 8.76
N ALA A 110 -9.21 -3.93 8.49
CA ALA A 110 -8.16 -3.47 9.39
C ALA A 110 -8.18 -1.95 9.59
N GLY A 111 -8.44 -1.17 8.52
CA GLY A 111 -8.66 0.28 8.60
C GLY A 111 -9.81 0.62 9.54
N LYS A 112 -10.98 0.01 9.34
CA LYS A 112 -12.16 0.21 10.19
C LYS A 112 -11.94 -0.22 11.64
N LEU A 113 -11.26 -1.35 11.87
CA LEU A 113 -10.87 -1.77 13.21
C LEU A 113 -9.95 -0.74 13.88
N GLY A 114 -9.05 -0.11 13.11
CA GLY A 114 -8.19 0.97 13.58
C GLY A 114 -8.99 2.19 14.03
N ASP A 115 -9.96 2.64 13.23
CA ASP A 115 -10.83 3.77 13.56
C ASP A 115 -11.67 3.50 14.81
N LEU A 116 -12.14 2.26 15.00
CA LEU A 116 -12.98 1.85 16.16
C LEU A 116 -12.18 1.61 17.44
N HIS A 117 -11.04 0.92 17.33
CA HIS A 117 -10.30 0.44 18.48
C HIS A 117 -8.97 1.17 18.74
N GLY A 118 -8.60 2.09 17.83
CA GLY A 118 -7.32 2.80 17.83
C GLY A 118 -6.28 2.13 16.93
N HIS A 119 -5.65 2.92 16.09
CA HIS A 119 -4.69 2.43 15.09
C HIS A 119 -3.42 1.85 15.71
N ARG A 120 -2.96 2.40 16.85
CA ARG A 120 -1.84 1.83 17.60
C ARG A 120 -2.12 0.39 18.01
N LYS A 121 -3.27 0.14 18.62
CA LYS A 121 -3.66 -1.20 19.07
C LYS A 121 -3.75 -2.19 17.91
N VAL A 122 -4.40 -1.79 16.83
CA VAL A 122 -4.58 -2.64 15.63
C VAL A 122 -3.23 -2.89 14.93
N PHE A 123 -2.36 -1.88 14.84
CA PHE A 123 -0.99 -2.02 14.33
C PHE A 123 -0.18 -3.03 15.15
N LEU A 124 -0.18 -2.91 16.49
CA LEU A 124 0.56 -3.79 17.39
C LEU A 124 0.07 -5.24 17.30
N ILE A 125 -1.25 -5.46 17.34
CA ILE A 125 -1.83 -6.81 17.23
C ILE A 125 -1.51 -7.41 15.87
N GLY A 126 -1.77 -6.68 14.78
CA GLY A 126 -1.51 -7.15 13.42
C GLY A 126 -0.05 -7.52 13.20
N MET A 127 0.87 -6.69 13.67
CA MET A 127 2.32 -6.95 13.55
C MET A 127 2.77 -8.12 14.43
N SER A 128 2.27 -8.23 15.67
CA SER A 128 2.60 -9.35 16.56
C SER A 128 2.14 -10.69 16.00
N VAL A 129 0.90 -10.75 15.53
CA VAL A 129 0.35 -11.97 14.91
C VAL A 129 1.08 -12.30 13.61
N SER A 130 1.40 -11.29 12.80
CA SER A 130 2.23 -11.47 11.60
C SER A 130 3.60 -12.04 11.94
N ALA A 131 4.27 -11.54 12.98
CA ALA A 131 5.57 -12.05 13.44
C ALA A 131 5.51 -13.53 13.85
N VAL A 132 4.45 -13.97 14.54
CA VAL A 132 4.24 -15.39 14.88
C VAL A 132 4.15 -16.25 13.62
N PHE A 133 3.38 -15.83 12.61
CA PHE A 133 3.25 -16.58 11.35
C PHE A 133 4.51 -16.48 10.46
N VAL A 134 5.33 -15.45 10.62
CA VAL A 134 6.67 -15.38 10.01
C VAL A 134 7.58 -16.47 10.60
N VAL A 135 7.59 -16.66 11.93
CA VAL A 135 8.30 -17.77 12.57
C VAL A 135 7.74 -19.12 12.11
N ALA A 136 6.42 -19.27 12.05
CA ALA A 136 5.78 -20.49 11.52
C ALA A 136 6.20 -20.76 10.06
N SER A 137 6.38 -19.71 9.24
CA SER A 137 6.87 -19.85 7.87
C SER A 137 8.30 -20.38 7.80
N ALA A 138 9.18 -19.99 8.75
CA ALA A 138 10.53 -20.54 8.87
C ALA A 138 10.52 -22.05 9.19
N LEU A 139 9.51 -22.50 9.94
CA LEU A 139 9.32 -23.88 10.39
C LEU A 139 8.46 -24.71 9.41
N ALA A 140 8.08 -24.17 8.24
CA ALA A 140 7.24 -24.87 7.28
C ALA A 140 7.89 -26.15 6.77
N TRP A 141 7.10 -27.24 6.73
CA TRP A 141 7.51 -28.59 6.36
C TRP A 141 7.03 -29.02 4.97
N SER A 142 6.17 -28.22 4.31
CA SER A 142 5.65 -28.48 2.97
C SER A 142 5.26 -27.19 2.26
N GLY A 143 5.13 -27.19 0.93
CA GLY A 143 4.66 -26.06 0.14
C GLY A 143 3.31 -25.51 0.64
N PRO A 144 2.26 -26.34 0.82
CA PRO A 144 0.98 -25.90 1.37
C PRO A 144 1.09 -25.27 2.75
N SER A 145 1.88 -25.83 3.68
CA SER A 145 2.05 -25.24 5.02
C SER A 145 2.68 -23.86 4.95
N LEU A 146 3.68 -23.68 4.11
CA LEU A 146 4.33 -22.39 3.88
C LEU A 146 3.34 -21.38 3.31
N ILE A 147 2.54 -21.75 2.30
CA ILE A 147 1.52 -20.90 1.70
C ILE A 147 0.51 -20.45 2.77
N VAL A 148 -0.03 -21.37 3.57
CA VAL A 148 -0.99 -21.06 4.63
C VAL A 148 -0.39 -20.07 5.64
N PHE A 149 0.81 -20.33 6.15
CA PHE A 149 1.45 -19.42 7.10
C PHE A 149 1.74 -18.05 6.50
N ARG A 150 2.11 -17.96 5.24
CA ARG A 150 2.32 -16.70 4.52
C ARG A 150 1.02 -15.92 4.33
N VAL A 151 -0.08 -16.59 3.99
CA VAL A 151 -1.41 -15.97 3.88
C VAL A 151 -1.85 -15.43 5.24
N LEU A 152 -1.70 -16.22 6.31
CA LEU A 152 -2.05 -15.79 7.67
C LEU A 152 -1.18 -14.61 8.15
N ALA A 153 0.13 -14.65 7.88
CA ALA A 153 1.04 -13.54 8.18
C ALA A 153 0.61 -12.25 7.45
N ALA A 154 0.23 -12.37 6.17
CA ALA A 154 -0.21 -11.24 5.36
C ALA A 154 -1.58 -10.70 5.79
N THR A 155 -2.52 -11.58 6.13
CA THR A 155 -3.83 -11.21 6.68
C THR A 155 -3.67 -10.36 7.95
N ALA A 156 -2.84 -10.81 8.89
CA ALA A 156 -2.54 -10.05 10.10
C ALA A 156 -1.76 -8.76 9.78
N GLY A 157 -0.75 -8.85 8.92
CA GLY A 157 0.09 -7.72 8.48
C GLY A 157 -0.68 -6.66 7.67
N ALA A 158 -1.83 -7.00 7.08
CA ALA A 158 -2.68 -6.05 6.35
C ALA A 158 -3.11 -4.84 7.21
N ALA A 159 -3.12 -5.00 8.54
CA ALA A 159 -3.40 -3.91 9.47
C ALA A 159 -2.32 -2.82 9.48
N THR A 160 -1.09 -3.13 9.09
CA THR A 160 0.04 -2.19 9.16
C THR A 160 -0.07 -1.05 8.17
N GLY A 161 -0.59 -1.29 6.96
CA GLY A 161 -0.74 -0.29 5.90
C GLY A 161 -1.68 0.85 6.32
N PRO A 162 -3.00 0.61 6.48
CA PRO A 162 -3.96 1.63 6.89
C PRO A 162 -3.59 2.29 8.22
N SER A 163 -3.15 1.49 9.21
CA SER A 163 -2.79 2.03 10.53
C SER A 163 -1.55 2.94 10.46
N SER A 164 -0.52 2.58 9.66
CA SER A 164 0.65 3.45 9.49
C SER A 164 0.27 4.78 8.85
N LEU A 165 -0.57 4.76 7.81
CA LEU A 165 -1.07 5.96 7.15
C LEU A 165 -1.87 6.83 8.12
N ALA A 166 -2.79 6.23 8.90
CA ALA A 166 -3.61 6.97 9.86
C ALA A 166 -2.77 7.56 10.99
N ILE A 167 -1.83 6.79 11.57
CA ILE A 167 -0.91 7.29 12.60
C ILE A 167 -0.09 8.46 12.07
N ILE A 168 0.55 8.31 10.90
CA ILE A 168 1.38 9.37 10.30
C ILE A 168 0.53 10.60 9.98
N ASN A 169 -0.64 10.43 9.38
CA ASN A 169 -1.53 11.55 9.06
C ASN A 169 -2.04 12.27 10.32
N GLY A 170 -2.26 11.55 11.43
CA GLY A 170 -2.66 12.15 12.70
C GLY A 170 -1.54 12.90 13.44
N LEU A 171 -0.26 12.62 13.11
CA LEU A 171 0.90 13.28 13.73
C LEU A 171 1.27 14.63 13.08
N PHE A 172 0.82 14.88 11.86
CA PHE A 172 1.23 16.05 11.10
C PHE A 172 0.02 16.88 10.66
N SER A 173 0.20 18.22 10.67
CA SER A 173 -0.78 19.14 10.10
C SER A 173 -1.03 18.84 8.62
N LYS A 174 -2.18 19.28 8.09
CA LYS A 174 -2.59 19.01 6.69
C LYS A 174 -1.53 19.41 5.66
N GLU A 175 -0.79 20.49 5.94
CA GLU A 175 0.29 21.02 5.09
C GLU A 175 1.50 20.10 5.07
N ASN A 176 1.82 19.47 6.22
CA ASN A 176 3.02 18.64 6.40
C ASN A 176 2.79 17.14 6.13
N ARG A 177 1.54 16.68 6.02
CA ARG A 177 1.19 15.26 5.74
C ARG A 177 1.91 14.74 4.50
N SER A 178 1.93 15.51 3.42
CA SER A 178 2.58 15.10 2.16
C SER A 178 4.08 14.85 2.31
N LYS A 179 4.76 15.62 3.17
CA LYS A 179 6.19 15.42 3.47
C LYS A 179 6.43 14.09 4.21
N ALA A 180 5.66 13.82 5.24
CA ALA A 180 5.76 12.58 6.01
C ALA A 180 5.41 11.35 5.16
N LEU A 181 4.37 11.46 4.31
CA LEU A 181 3.96 10.41 3.38
C LEU A 181 4.98 10.17 2.25
N GLY A 182 5.83 11.17 1.94
CA GLY A 182 6.97 10.97 1.05
C GLY A 182 7.96 9.94 1.62
N PHE A 183 8.24 9.99 2.92
CA PHE A 183 9.08 8.97 3.57
C PHE A 183 8.37 7.62 3.70
N TRP A 184 7.05 7.63 3.87
CA TRP A 184 6.26 6.40 3.79
C TRP A 184 6.40 5.74 2.42
N SER A 185 6.33 6.50 1.33
CA SER A 185 6.55 6.01 -0.03
C SER A 185 7.96 5.44 -0.23
N LEU A 186 8.98 6.10 0.33
CA LEU A 186 10.37 5.60 0.32
C LEU A 186 10.45 4.19 0.92
N VAL A 187 9.81 3.99 2.05
CA VAL A 187 9.86 2.71 2.79
C VAL A 187 9.08 1.62 2.05
N VAL A 188 7.88 1.93 1.56
CA VAL A 188 7.04 0.97 0.81
C VAL A 188 7.71 0.54 -0.50
N ALA A 189 8.39 1.47 -1.19
CA ALA A 189 9.13 1.15 -2.40
C ALA A 189 10.52 0.54 -2.12
N GLY A 190 11.21 1.03 -1.08
CA GLY A 190 12.55 0.60 -0.72
C GLY A 190 12.61 -0.80 -0.11
N GLY A 191 11.57 -1.21 0.63
CA GLY A 191 11.49 -2.56 1.19
C GLY A 191 11.66 -3.66 0.14
N PRO A 192 10.87 -3.69 -0.94
CA PRO A 192 11.05 -4.62 -2.04
C PRO A 192 12.42 -4.56 -2.72
N VAL A 193 13.04 -3.38 -2.84
CA VAL A 193 14.40 -3.24 -3.42
C VAL A 193 15.44 -3.91 -2.55
N VAL A 194 15.43 -3.60 -1.26
CA VAL A 194 16.37 -4.21 -0.31
C VAL A 194 16.13 -5.72 -0.27
N GLY A 195 14.86 -6.16 -0.30
CA GLY A 195 14.50 -7.56 -0.41
C GLY A 195 15.14 -8.25 -1.63
N LEU A 196 15.13 -7.60 -2.79
CA LEU A 196 15.72 -8.15 -4.01
C LEU A 196 17.25 -8.20 -3.95
N VAL A 197 17.89 -7.10 -3.54
CA VAL A 197 19.36 -6.94 -3.55
C VAL A 197 20.03 -7.77 -2.47
N VAL A 198 19.46 -7.80 -1.26
CA VAL A 198 20.03 -8.54 -0.12
C VAL A 198 19.53 -9.97 -0.08
N GLY A 199 18.29 -10.20 -0.51
CA GLY A 199 17.61 -11.49 -0.40
C GLY A 199 18.23 -12.56 -1.31
N GLY A 200 18.64 -12.23 -2.53
CA GLY A 200 19.27 -13.18 -3.45
C GLY A 200 20.51 -13.83 -2.84
N PRO A 201 21.57 -13.06 -2.54
CA PRO A 201 22.79 -13.59 -1.90
C PRO A 201 22.53 -14.26 -0.54
N LEU A 202 21.57 -13.76 0.25
CA LEU A 202 21.22 -14.37 1.53
C LEU A 202 20.66 -15.79 1.34
N VAL A 203 19.76 -15.93 0.37
CA VAL A 203 19.10 -17.21 0.07
C VAL A 203 20.07 -18.23 -0.53
N GLU A 204 20.93 -17.79 -1.44
CA GLU A 204 21.94 -18.66 -2.06
C GLU A 204 22.93 -19.23 -1.03
N ASN A 205 23.37 -18.43 -0.07
CA ASN A 205 24.40 -18.84 0.88
C ASN A 205 23.86 -19.49 2.15
N LEU A 206 22.68 -19.07 2.63
CA LEU A 206 22.15 -19.48 3.94
C LEU A 206 20.78 -20.17 3.86
N GLY A 207 20.22 -20.29 2.66
CA GLY A 207 18.92 -20.90 2.41
C GLY A 207 17.75 -19.96 2.70
N TRP A 208 16.60 -20.27 2.12
CA TRP A 208 15.39 -19.42 2.16
C TRP A 208 14.78 -19.24 3.56
N ARG A 209 14.95 -20.18 4.47
CA ARG A 209 14.44 -20.10 5.86
C ARG A 209 15.08 -18.94 6.63
N THR A 210 16.30 -18.56 6.29
CA THR A 210 17.03 -17.44 6.92
C THR A 210 16.31 -16.11 6.73
N ILE A 211 15.53 -15.93 5.64
CA ILE A 211 14.69 -14.75 5.43
C ILE A 211 13.76 -14.54 6.61
N PHE A 212 13.07 -15.60 7.02
CA PHE A 212 12.07 -15.53 8.09
C PHE A 212 12.72 -15.43 9.48
N TRP A 213 13.82 -16.18 9.70
CA TRP A 213 14.57 -16.07 10.94
C TRP A 213 15.20 -14.69 11.13
N GLY A 214 15.64 -14.04 10.07
CA GLY A 214 16.12 -12.66 10.11
C GLY A 214 14.99 -11.64 10.30
N GLN A 215 13.84 -11.88 9.67
CA GLN A 215 12.69 -10.97 9.76
C GLN A 215 12.00 -11.00 11.13
N ALA A 216 11.91 -12.16 11.77
CA ALA A 216 11.18 -12.33 13.04
C ALA A 216 11.69 -11.41 14.18
N PRO A 217 13.00 -11.33 14.49
CA PRO A 217 13.50 -10.43 15.54
C PRO A 217 13.31 -8.95 15.18
N LEU A 218 13.35 -8.59 13.89
CA LEU A 218 13.14 -7.22 13.43
C LEU A 218 11.68 -6.80 13.57
N LEU A 219 10.73 -7.71 13.31
CA LEU A 219 9.31 -7.48 13.60
C LEU A 219 9.05 -7.40 15.10
N ALA A 220 9.67 -8.26 15.91
CA ALA A 220 9.57 -8.20 17.37
C ALA A 220 10.10 -6.86 17.92
N LEU A 221 11.25 -6.39 17.40
CA LEU A 221 11.78 -5.07 17.73
C LEU A 221 10.82 -3.95 17.30
N SER A 222 10.20 -4.07 16.13
CA SER A 222 9.21 -3.10 15.63
C SER A 222 7.99 -3.03 16.55
N VAL A 223 7.49 -4.19 17.02
CA VAL A 223 6.39 -4.26 18.00
C VAL A 223 6.80 -3.57 19.30
N LEU A 224 7.99 -3.86 19.82
CA LEU A 224 8.50 -3.25 21.05
C LEU A 224 8.61 -1.73 20.92
N LEU A 225 9.24 -1.24 19.85
CA LEU A 225 9.38 0.21 19.61
C LEU A 225 8.02 0.89 19.42
N ALA A 226 7.12 0.28 18.68
CA ALA A 226 5.77 0.82 18.48
C ALA A 226 4.97 0.83 19.80
N TRP A 227 5.10 -0.22 20.63
CA TRP A 227 4.47 -0.26 21.95
C TRP A 227 5.00 0.83 22.89
N LEU A 228 6.30 1.17 22.81
CA LEU A 228 6.92 2.18 23.64
C LEU A 228 6.62 3.62 23.19
N LEU A 229 6.62 3.88 21.89
CA LEU A 229 6.74 5.23 21.35
C LEU A 229 5.47 5.73 20.66
N VAL A 230 4.67 4.84 20.03
CA VAL A 230 3.49 5.24 19.26
C VAL A 230 2.35 5.60 20.21
N PRO A 231 1.77 6.81 20.11
CA PRO A 231 0.58 7.19 20.88
C PRO A 231 -0.66 6.48 20.37
N GLU A 232 -1.69 6.40 21.20
CA GLU A 232 -3.00 5.96 20.74
C GLU A 232 -3.62 7.05 19.86
N THR A 233 -4.36 6.63 18.85
CA THR A 233 -5.05 7.53 17.92
C THR A 233 -6.50 7.77 18.37
N ALA A 234 -7.11 8.84 17.86
CA ALA A 234 -8.53 9.10 18.06
C ALA A 234 -9.38 7.88 17.67
N ARG A 235 -10.42 7.61 18.45
CA ARG A 235 -11.33 6.47 18.27
C ARG A 235 -12.73 6.94 17.97
N ARG A 236 -13.39 6.29 17.06
CA ARG A 236 -14.81 6.55 16.78
C ARG A 236 -15.66 5.78 17.80
N ARG A 237 -16.24 6.50 18.76
CA ARG A 237 -17.08 5.90 19.82
C ARG A 237 -18.54 5.71 19.33
N GLY A 238 -19.23 4.68 19.85
CA GLY A 238 -20.66 4.47 19.62
C GLY A 238 -21.06 3.93 18.23
N VAL A 239 -20.11 3.48 17.44
CA VAL A 239 -20.35 2.90 16.10
C VAL A 239 -20.17 1.39 16.14
N HIS A 240 -21.15 0.64 15.65
CA HIS A 240 -21.06 -0.80 15.50
C HIS A 240 -20.29 -1.18 14.24
N PHE A 241 -19.57 -2.29 14.31
CA PHE A 241 -18.89 -2.86 13.16
C PHE A 241 -19.91 -3.47 12.19
N ASP A 242 -19.92 -3.02 10.93
CA ASP A 242 -20.82 -3.56 9.91
C ASP A 242 -20.30 -4.88 9.35
N LEU A 243 -20.60 -5.98 10.05
CA LEU A 243 -20.24 -7.33 9.61
C LEU A 243 -20.87 -7.71 8.27
N LYS A 244 -22.07 -7.19 7.95
CA LYS A 244 -22.79 -7.52 6.70
C LYS A 244 -22.12 -6.85 5.52
N GLY A 245 -21.87 -5.54 5.58
CA GLY A 245 -21.13 -4.81 4.55
C GLY A 245 -19.74 -5.38 4.35
N GLN A 246 -19.05 -5.76 5.44
CA GLN A 246 -17.73 -6.39 5.37
C GLN A 246 -17.76 -7.74 4.67
N ALA A 247 -18.73 -8.61 4.98
CA ALA A 247 -18.86 -9.92 4.33
C ALA A 247 -19.16 -9.76 2.83
N VAL A 248 -20.06 -8.86 2.48
CA VAL A 248 -20.40 -8.56 1.08
C VAL A 248 -19.19 -8.03 0.31
N LEU A 249 -18.45 -7.08 0.89
CA LEU A 249 -17.22 -6.54 0.30
C LEU A 249 -16.17 -7.66 0.10
N PHE A 250 -16.00 -8.51 1.12
CA PHE A 250 -15.04 -9.63 1.07
C PHE A 250 -15.39 -10.60 -0.06
N VAL A 251 -16.66 -11.01 -0.17
CA VAL A 251 -17.13 -11.92 -1.22
C VAL A 251 -16.99 -11.28 -2.60
N GLY A 252 -17.41 -10.02 -2.76
CA GLY A 252 -17.33 -9.31 -4.05
C GLY A 252 -15.89 -9.12 -4.52
N LEU A 253 -15.01 -8.73 -3.62
CA LEU A 253 -13.60 -8.57 -3.93
C LEU A 253 -12.92 -9.92 -4.20
N GLY A 254 -13.25 -10.95 -3.43
CA GLY A 254 -12.76 -12.31 -3.65
C GLY A 254 -13.13 -12.86 -5.02
N LEU A 255 -14.40 -12.69 -5.43
CA LEU A 255 -14.89 -13.07 -6.75
C LEU A 255 -14.19 -12.30 -7.88
N LEU A 256 -14.00 -10.98 -7.70
CA LEU A 256 -13.30 -10.15 -8.66
C LEU A 256 -11.85 -10.61 -8.85
N LEU A 257 -11.12 -10.75 -7.75
CA LEU A 257 -9.70 -11.13 -7.78
C LEU A 257 -9.53 -12.57 -8.29
N PHE A 258 -10.43 -13.48 -7.92
CA PHE A 258 -10.45 -14.83 -8.48
C PHE A 258 -10.66 -14.82 -10.00
N GLY A 259 -11.69 -14.07 -10.48
CA GLY A 259 -11.95 -13.96 -11.92
C GLY A 259 -10.74 -13.43 -12.68
N ILE A 260 -10.14 -12.33 -12.21
CA ILE A 260 -8.97 -11.72 -12.82
C ILE A 260 -7.76 -12.68 -12.85
N ASP A 261 -7.48 -13.36 -11.74
CA ASP A 261 -6.36 -14.31 -11.64
C ASP A 261 -6.54 -15.50 -12.62
N ARG A 262 -7.79 -15.98 -12.79
CA ARG A 262 -8.08 -17.11 -13.67
C ARG A 262 -8.20 -16.77 -15.16
N VAL A 263 -8.33 -15.49 -15.52
CA VAL A 263 -8.35 -15.07 -16.94
C VAL A 263 -7.11 -15.59 -17.70
N ALA A 264 -5.92 -15.47 -17.12
CA ALA A 264 -4.69 -15.90 -17.74
C ALA A 264 -4.61 -17.42 -17.95
N ALA A 265 -5.13 -18.21 -16.99
CA ALA A 265 -5.07 -19.67 -17.01
C ALA A 265 -6.20 -20.32 -17.81
N TRP A 266 -7.42 -19.78 -17.73
CA TRP A 266 -8.64 -20.41 -18.28
C TRP A 266 -9.24 -19.65 -19.46
N GLY A 267 -8.78 -18.45 -19.75
CA GLY A 267 -9.32 -17.55 -20.76
C GLY A 267 -10.54 -16.76 -20.30
N LEU A 268 -10.78 -15.62 -20.93
CA LEU A 268 -11.87 -14.70 -20.57
C LEU A 268 -13.27 -15.33 -20.80
N VAL A 269 -13.41 -16.21 -21.80
CA VAL A 269 -14.70 -16.81 -22.21
C VAL A 269 -15.09 -18.01 -21.33
N ASN A 270 -14.22 -18.46 -20.41
CA ASN A 270 -14.52 -19.57 -19.53
C ASN A 270 -15.75 -19.24 -18.64
N PRO A 271 -16.76 -20.16 -18.54
CA PRO A 271 -17.97 -19.90 -17.77
C PRO A 271 -17.77 -19.53 -16.32
N TRP A 272 -16.74 -20.09 -15.66
CA TRP A 272 -16.40 -19.76 -14.26
C TRP A 272 -15.81 -18.35 -14.12
N VAL A 273 -15.02 -17.92 -15.11
CA VAL A 273 -14.46 -16.56 -15.15
C VAL A 273 -15.56 -15.54 -15.41
N LEU A 274 -16.39 -15.76 -16.44
CA LEU A 274 -17.55 -14.89 -16.73
C LEU A 274 -18.54 -14.88 -15.55
N GLY A 275 -18.84 -16.05 -14.99
CA GLY A 275 -19.70 -16.19 -13.82
C GLY A 275 -19.17 -15.41 -12.61
N SER A 276 -17.86 -15.40 -12.38
CA SER A 276 -17.24 -14.63 -11.29
C SER A 276 -17.38 -13.12 -11.51
N PHE A 277 -17.25 -12.62 -12.73
CA PHE A 277 -17.44 -11.19 -13.03
C PHE A 277 -18.91 -10.77 -12.92
N VAL A 278 -19.84 -11.58 -13.39
CA VAL A 278 -21.29 -11.33 -13.23
C VAL A 278 -21.66 -11.34 -11.74
N ALA A 279 -21.17 -12.34 -11.00
CA ALA A 279 -21.39 -12.42 -9.56
C ALA A 279 -20.77 -11.22 -8.84
N THR A 280 -19.56 -10.78 -9.23
CA THR A 280 -18.93 -9.56 -8.70
C THR A 280 -19.84 -8.35 -8.93
N ALA A 281 -20.34 -8.16 -10.14
CA ALA A 281 -21.23 -7.01 -10.46
C ALA A 281 -22.50 -7.04 -9.60
N ALA A 282 -23.12 -8.22 -9.41
CA ALA A 282 -24.29 -8.39 -8.57
C ALA A 282 -23.99 -8.11 -7.08
N VAL A 283 -22.85 -8.60 -6.59
CA VAL A 283 -22.42 -8.38 -5.20
C VAL A 283 -22.03 -6.93 -4.95
N VAL A 284 -21.35 -6.26 -5.89
CA VAL A 284 -21.05 -4.81 -5.80
C VAL A 284 -22.33 -3.98 -5.79
N TRP A 285 -23.30 -4.30 -6.65
CA TRP A 285 -24.60 -3.65 -6.62
C TRP A 285 -25.28 -3.83 -5.28
N TRP A 286 -25.30 -5.07 -4.75
CA TRP A 286 -25.86 -5.36 -3.42
C TRP A 286 -25.11 -4.65 -2.31
N PHE A 287 -23.78 -4.61 -2.34
CA PHE A 287 -22.94 -3.84 -1.41
C PHE A 287 -23.36 -2.37 -1.37
N VAL A 288 -23.51 -1.72 -2.54
CA VAL A 288 -23.96 -0.33 -2.63
C VAL A 288 -25.35 -0.15 -2.01
N GLN A 289 -26.27 -1.11 -2.17
CA GLN A 289 -27.61 -1.03 -1.55
C GLN A 289 -27.55 -1.22 -0.04
N VAL A 290 -26.68 -2.09 0.47
CA VAL A 290 -26.46 -2.30 1.90
C VAL A 290 -25.86 -1.02 2.52
N GLU A 291 -24.77 -0.49 1.94
CA GLU A 291 -24.10 0.71 2.42
C GLU A 291 -25.00 1.95 2.47
N ARG A 292 -25.87 2.12 1.46
CA ARG A 292 -26.83 3.23 1.42
C ARG A 292 -27.86 3.20 2.54
N ARG A 293 -28.11 2.03 3.14
CA ARG A 293 -29.12 1.84 4.20
C ARG A 293 -28.51 1.80 5.59
N GLN A 294 -27.18 1.74 5.70
CA GLN A 294 -26.48 1.71 6.98
C GLN A 294 -26.29 3.12 7.56
N PRO A 295 -26.60 3.33 8.85
CA PRO A 295 -26.32 4.61 9.52
C PRO A 295 -24.82 4.89 9.65
N HIS A 296 -24.00 3.83 9.68
CA HIS A 296 -22.54 3.91 9.79
C HIS A 296 -21.88 2.99 8.75
N PRO A 297 -21.84 3.40 7.48
CA PRO A 297 -21.33 2.56 6.40
C PRO A 297 -19.84 2.24 6.57
N LEU A 298 -19.41 1.10 6.01
CA LEU A 298 -18.01 0.70 6.00
C LEU A 298 -17.17 1.67 5.15
N ILE A 299 -17.71 2.04 3.99
CA ILE A 299 -17.13 3.03 3.08
C ILE A 299 -18.21 4.08 2.80
N PRO A 300 -18.11 5.29 3.39
CA PRO A 300 -19.10 6.33 3.14
C PRO A 300 -19.13 6.75 1.67
N LEU A 301 -20.18 6.35 0.94
CA LEU A 301 -20.30 6.60 -0.50
C LEU A 301 -20.36 8.10 -0.82
N GLU A 302 -20.70 8.94 0.14
CA GLU A 302 -20.71 10.41 0.02
C GLU A 302 -19.30 10.98 -0.25
N TRP A 303 -18.25 10.34 0.24
CA TRP A 303 -16.87 10.77 -0.02
C TRP A 303 -16.53 10.76 -1.51
N PHE A 304 -17.12 9.84 -2.28
CA PHE A 304 -16.92 9.78 -3.73
C PHE A 304 -17.58 10.95 -4.49
N ARG A 305 -18.40 11.75 -3.83
CA ARG A 305 -18.92 13.02 -4.39
C ARG A 305 -17.91 14.16 -4.28
N ARG A 306 -16.90 14.02 -3.42
CA ARG A 306 -15.84 15.02 -3.22
C ARG A 306 -14.67 14.70 -4.17
N SER A 307 -14.34 15.63 -5.06
CA SER A 307 -13.23 15.42 -6.02
C SER A 307 -11.88 15.20 -5.31
N GLY A 308 -11.66 15.82 -4.13
CA GLY A 308 -10.45 15.63 -3.32
C GLY A 308 -10.26 14.21 -2.77
N PHE A 309 -11.35 13.42 -2.66
CA PHE A 309 -11.31 12.01 -2.29
C PHE A 309 -11.40 11.09 -3.50
N ALA A 310 -12.45 11.24 -4.32
CA ALA A 310 -12.77 10.33 -5.42
C ALA A 310 -11.64 10.25 -6.46
N VAL A 311 -11.16 11.41 -6.91
CA VAL A 311 -10.14 11.46 -7.97
C VAL A 311 -8.83 10.80 -7.52
N PRO A 312 -8.23 11.11 -6.36
CA PRO A 312 -7.02 10.45 -5.91
C PRO A 312 -7.19 8.94 -5.67
N VAL A 313 -8.34 8.49 -5.15
CA VAL A 313 -8.64 7.05 -4.96
C VAL A 313 -8.68 6.33 -6.30
N VAL A 314 -9.40 6.87 -7.29
CA VAL A 314 -9.48 6.28 -8.63
C VAL A 314 -8.14 6.35 -9.36
N VAL A 315 -7.41 7.45 -9.23
CA VAL A 315 -6.05 7.58 -9.78
C VAL A 315 -5.11 6.53 -9.20
N SER A 316 -5.24 6.17 -7.91
CA SER A 316 -4.44 5.09 -7.31
C SER A 316 -4.60 3.76 -8.03
N PHE A 317 -5.81 3.43 -8.51
CA PHE A 317 -6.06 2.26 -9.34
C PHE A 317 -5.25 2.32 -10.65
N PHE A 318 -5.37 3.41 -11.41
CA PHE A 318 -4.70 3.55 -12.71
C PHE A 318 -3.17 3.62 -12.58
N MET A 319 -2.66 4.27 -11.54
CA MET A 319 -1.23 4.32 -11.24
C MET A 319 -0.67 2.93 -11.00
N GLN A 320 -1.32 2.16 -10.14
CA GLN A 320 -0.86 0.81 -9.81
C GLN A 320 -1.07 -0.18 -10.96
N PHE A 321 -2.13 -0.01 -11.75
CA PHE A 321 -2.35 -0.75 -12.98
C PHE A 321 -1.14 -0.64 -13.92
N GLY A 322 -0.75 0.58 -14.29
CA GLY A 322 0.39 0.81 -15.19
C GLY A 322 1.72 0.42 -14.54
N TYR A 323 1.92 0.78 -13.27
CA TYR A 323 3.14 0.47 -12.55
C TYR A 323 3.35 -1.04 -12.40
N MET A 324 2.45 -1.80 -11.83
CA MET A 324 2.64 -3.22 -11.56
C MET A 324 2.47 -4.11 -12.78
N GLY A 325 1.56 -3.77 -13.69
CA GLY A 325 1.43 -4.47 -14.97
C GLY A 325 2.72 -4.41 -15.79
N GLY A 326 3.33 -3.23 -15.91
CA GLY A 326 4.63 -3.09 -16.55
C GLY A 326 5.76 -3.77 -15.79
N PHE A 327 5.69 -3.85 -14.44
CA PHE A 327 6.73 -4.51 -13.64
C PHE A 327 6.84 -6.00 -13.93
N THR A 328 5.74 -6.70 -14.10
CA THR A 328 5.73 -8.13 -14.38
C THR A 328 6.02 -8.46 -15.85
N LEU A 329 5.60 -7.57 -16.76
CA LEU A 329 5.73 -7.79 -18.19
C LEU A 329 7.15 -7.49 -18.69
N THR A 330 7.87 -6.53 -18.08
CA THR A 330 9.20 -6.10 -18.53
C THR A 330 10.27 -7.20 -18.47
N PRO A 331 10.41 -8.00 -17.39
CA PRO A 331 11.39 -9.10 -17.38
C PRO A 331 11.13 -10.13 -18.49
N LYS A 332 9.85 -10.46 -18.73
CA LYS A 332 9.47 -11.40 -19.80
C LYS A 332 9.85 -10.85 -21.18
N LEU A 333 9.55 -9.57 -21.46
CA LEU A 333 9.96 -8.88 -22.69
C LEU A 333 11.48 -8.97 -22.89
N LEU A 334 12.27 -8.68 -21.87
CA LEU A 334 13.72 -8.67 -21.96
C LEU A 334 14.30 -10.09 -22.16
N THR A 335 13.68 -11.11 -21.57
CA THR A 335 14.06 -12.51 -21.77
C THR A 335 13.68 -12.98 -23.17
N GLU A 336 12.41 -12.81 -23.58
CA GLU A 336 11.87 -13.43 -24.78
C GLU A 336 12.27 -12.71 -26.07
N VAL A 337 12.45 -11.38 -26.02
CA VAL A 337 12.77 -10.57 -27.21
C VAL A 337 14.26 -10.29 -27.32
N ARG A 338 14.97 -10.03 -26.18
CA ARG A 338 16.41 -9.72 -26.19
C ARG A 338 17.29 -10.88 -25.74
N GLY A 339 16.74 -11.99 -25.28
CA GLY A 339 17.52 -13.13 -24.80
C GLY A 339 18.41 -12.81 -23.58
N LEU A 340 18.08 -11.79 -22.77
CA LEU A 340 18.89 -11.39 -21.62
C LEU A 340 18.76 -12.38 -20.48
N GLY A 341 19.88 -12.65 -19.83
CA GLY A 341 19.90 -13.49 -18.62
C GLY A 341 19.33 -12.81 -17.39
N PRO A 342 18.92 -13.61 -16.37
CA PRO A 342 18.26 -13.09 -15.16
C PRO A 342 19.08 -12.03 -14.41
N GLU A 343 20.41 -12.15 -14.37
CA GLU A 343 21.29 -11.20 -13.70
C GLU A 343 21.21 -9.81 -14.34
N THR A 344 21.35 -9.73 -15.68
CA THR A 344 21.26 -8.48 -16.43
C THR A 344 19.88 -7.85 -16.29
N ILE A 345 18.82 -8.66 -16.34
CA ILE A 345 17.43 -8.17 -16.15
C ILE A 345 17.26 -7.58 -14.75
N SER A 346 17.76 -8.25 -13.72
CA SER A 346 17.68 -7.75 -12.35
C SER A 346 18.34 -6.38 -12.19
N LEU A 347 19.52 -6.19 -12.79
CA LEU A 347 20.22 -4.90 -12.79
C LEU A 347 19.44 -3.82 -13.55
N LEU A 348 18.90 -4.16 -14.73
CA LEU A 348 18.08 -3.23 -15.53
C LEU A 348 16.79 -2.82 -14.82
N MET A 349 16.25 -3.65 -13.95
CA MET A 349 15.01 -3.34 -13.21
C MET A 349 15.22 -2.39 -12.00
N ILE A 350 16.47 -2.20 -11.52
CA ILE A 350 16.78 -1.35 -10.35
C ILE A 350 16.29 0.11 -10.48
N PRO A 351 16.41 0.82 -11.63
CA PRO A 351 16.04 2.22 -11.72
C PRO A 351 14.61 2.52 -11.31
N ARG A 352 13.68 1.61 -11.57
CA ARG A 352 12.26 1.80 -11.28
C ARG A 352 11.94 1.94 -9.80
N PRO A 353 12.24 0.96 -8.94
CA PRO A 353 12.00 1.09 -7.50
C PRO A 353 12.93 2.13 -6.85
N LEU A 354 14.15 2.33 -7.38
CA LEU A 354 15.07 3.34 -6.87
C LEU A 354 14.52 4.75 -7.09
N THR A 355 14.07 5.07 -8.30
CA THR A 355 13.49 6.39 -8.60
C THR A 355 12.16 6.59 -7.88
N PHE A 356 11.34 5.55 -7.70
CA PHE A 356 10.16 5.63 -6.85
C PHE A 356 10.55 6.01 -5.41
N ALA A 357 11.50 5.31 -4.82
CA ALA A 357 11.93 5.54 -3.45
C ALA A 357 12.47 6.97 -3.23
N ILE A 358 13.23 7.52 -4.20
CA ILE A 358 13.79 8.86 -4.13
C ILE A 358 12.73 9.93 -4.42
N ALA A 359 11.87 9.73 -5.42
CA ALA A 359 10.90 10.72 -5.85
C ALA A 359 9.84 11.03 -4.77
N GLY A 360 9.49 10.07 -3.90
CA GLY A 360 8.53 10.26 -2.82
C GLY A 360 8.92 11.37 -1.84
N PRO A 361 10.06 11.27 -1.16
CA PRO A 361 10.55 12.32 -0.27
C PRO A 361 10.76 13.66 -0.98
N VAL A 362 11.32 13.66 -2.20
CA VAL A 362 11.53 14.88 -2.99
C VAL A 362 10.21 15.58 -3.27
N ALA A 363 9.21 14.86 -3.74
CA ALA A 363 7.86 15.41 -3.99
C ALA A 363 7.19 15.89 -2.70
N GLY A 364 7.39 15.17 -1.60
CA GLY A 364 6.92 15.58 -0.28
C GLY A 364 7.54 16.89 0.19
N MET A 365 8.86 17.06 0.03
CA MET A 365 9.56 18.32 0.36
C MET A 365 9.13 19.49 -0.53
N LEU A 366 8.80 19.23 -1.79
CA LEU A 366 8.29 20.23 -2.73
C LEU A 366 6.78 20.51 -2.56
N ALA A 367 6.15 19.94 -1.51
CA ALA A 367 4.70 20.03 -1.29
C ALA A 367 4.17 21.47 -1.24
N GLY A 368 4.93 22.40 -0.68
CA GLY A 368 4.56 23.83 -0.62
C GLY A 368 4.65 24.58 -1.96
N ARG A 369 5.45 24.07 -2.92
CA ARG A 369 5.76 24.77 -4.18
C ARG A 369 4.95 24.26 -5.37
N ILE A 370 4.57 23.00 -5.37
CA ILE A 370 3.85 22.33 -6.48
C ILE A 370 2.44 22.01 -6.01
N SER A 371 1.41 22.35 -6.81
CA SER A 371 0.04 22.01 -6.49
C SER A 371 -0.20 20.50 -6.53
N THR A 372 -1.16 20.02 -5.74
CA THR A 372 -1.53 18.59 -5.69
C THR A 372 -1.97 18.08 -7.05
N ARG A 373 -2.76 18.89 -7.78
CA ARG A 373 -3.22 18.56 -9.13
C ARG A 373 -2.05 18.38 -10.10
N VAL A 374 -1.09 19.31 -10.12
CA VAL A 374 0.07 19.23 -11.00
C VAL A 374 0.90 17.97 -10.69
N ALA A 375 1.15 17.67 -9.41
CA ALA A 375 1.91 16.49 -9.02
C ALA A 375 1.23 15.17 -9.46
N ILE A 376 -0.10 15.06 -9.29
CA ILE A 376 -0.86 13.85 -9.66
C ILE A 376 -0.95 13.72 -11.19
N VAL A 377 -1.23 14.81 -11.90
CA VAL A 377 -1.31 14.83 -13.37
C VAL A 377 0.04 14.48 -14.00
N SER A 378 1.13 15.13 -13.55
CA SER A 378 2.48 14.85 -14.08
C SER A 378 2.93 13.42 -13.79
N GLY A 379 2.57 12.87 -12.63
CA GLY A 379 2.88 11.49 -12.29
C GLY A 379 2.11 10.48 -13.16
N MET A 380 0.82 10.71 -13.38
CA MET A 380 0.04 9.87 -14.32
C MET A 380 0.55 9.98 -15.76
N ALA A 381 0.93 11.19 -16.21
CA ALA A 381 1.55 11.40 -17.51
C ALA A 381 2.87 10.61 -17.64
N SER A 382 3.69 10.60 -16.59
CA SER A 382 4.94 9.83 -16.56
C SER A 382 4.70 8.32 -16.66
N VAL A 383 3.67 7.79 -15.97
CA VAL A 383 3.29 6.36 -16.06
C VAL A 383 2.78 6.04 -17.48
N ALA A 384 1.90 6.87 -18.03
CA ALA A 384 1.38 6.68 -19.39
C ALA A 384 2.50 6.73 -20.44
N LEU A 385 3.43 7.69 -20.32
CA LEU A 385 4.60 7.81 -21.19
C LEU A 385 5.52 6.60 -21.08
N SER A 386 5.77 6.10 -19.87
CA SER A 386 6.54 4.86 -19.64
C SER A 386 5.93 3.68 -20.40
N MET A 387 4.61 3.47 -20.26
CA MET A 387 3.91 2.41 -20.99
C MET A 387 3.99 2.61 -22.51
N GLY A 388 3.82 3.85 -22.98
CA GLY A 388 3.94 4.21 -24.39
C GLY A 388 5.34 3.94 -24.97
N LEU A 389 6.40 4.25 -24.22
CA LEU A 389 7.78 3.95 -24.62
C LEU A 389 8.01 2.44 -24.76
N PHE A 390 7.54 1.63 -23.83
CA PHE A 390 7.60 0.18 -23.96
C PHE A 390 6.76 -0.33 -25.15
N ALA A 391 5.56 0.21 -25.39
CA ALA A 391 4.73 -0.17 -26.52
C ALA A 391 5.44 0.10 -27.86
N PHE A 392 6.07 1.26 -28.00
CA PHE A 392 6.78 1.66 -29.21
C PHE A 392 8.08 0.86 -29.42
N ALA A 393 8.85 0.62 -28.35
CA ALA A 393 10.15 0.01 -28.41
C ALA A 393 10.16 -1.53 -28.25
N SER A 394 9.01 -2.19 -28.12
CA SER A 394 8.96 -3.65 -27.83
C SER A 394 9.57 -4.51 -28.94
N ALA A 395 9.67 -4.00 -30.16
CA ALA A 395 10.29 -4.74 -31.29
C ALA A 395 11.82 -4.86 -31.13
N ASP A 396 12.47 -3.80 -30.65
CA ASP A 396 13.88 -3.75 -30.28
C ASP A 396 14.06 -2.80 -29.10
N PRO A 397 13.81 -3.27 -27.86
CA PRO A 397 13.87 -2.42 -26.70
C PRO A 397 15.32 -2.10 -26.33
N GLY A 398 15.90 -1.08 -26.96
CA GLY A 398 17.24 -0.60 -26.61
C GLY A 398 17.39 -0.32 -25.13
N THR A 399 18.56 -0.62 -24.56
CA THR A 399 18.81 -0.48 -23.11
C THR A 399 18.45 0.90 -22.58
N VAL A 400 18.74 1.97 -23.33
CA VAL A 400 18.42 3.35 -22.94
C VAL A 400 16.91 3.57 -22.81
N VAL A 401 16.12 3.05 -23.75
CA VAL A 401 14.65 3.19 -23.72
C VAL A 401 14.07 2.43 -22.52
N VAL A 402 14.57 1.23 -22.25
CA VAL A 402 14.18 0.44 -21.06
C VAL A 402 14.45 1.23 -19.76
N LEU A 403 15.67 1.76 -19.61
CA LEU A 403 16.06 2.54 -18.43
C LEU A 403 15.21 3.82 -18.28
N LEU A 404 14.96 4.53 -19.38
CA LEU A 404 14.10 5.73 -19.39
C LEU A 404 12.66 5.39 -18.99
N ALA A 405 12.08 4.34 -19.58
CA ALA A 405 10.70 3.94 -19.28
C ALA A 405 10.57 3.50 -17.82
N LEU A 406 11.48 2.71 -17.30
CA LEU A 406 11.50 2.28 -15.90
C LEU A 406 11.67 3.46 -14.94
N THR A 407 12.58 4.38 -15.25
CA THR A 407 12.81 5.61 -14.49
C THR A 407 11.56 6.49 -14.43
N LEU A 408 10.92 6.73 -15.60
CA LEU A 408 9.69 7.52 -15.68
C LEU A 408 8.56 6.90 -14.86
N SER A 409 8.38 5.58 -14.92
CA SER A 409 7.35 4.91 -14.14
C SER A 409 7.60 5.02 -12.64
N GLY A 410 8.84 4.90 -12.20
CA GLY A 410 9.23 5.06 -10.81
C GLY A 410 9.02 6.48 -10.29
N ILE A 411 9.50 7.49 -11.04
CA ILE A 411 9.28 8.91 -10.71
C ILE A 411 7.79 9.22 -10.67
N GLY A 412 7.02 8.76 -11.67
CA GLY A 412 5.60 9.04 -11.78
C GLY A 412 4.81 8.62 -10.55
N VAL A 413 4.98 7.38 -10.10
CA VAL A 413 4.30 6.86 -8.92
C VAL A 413 4.88 7.46 -7.63
N GLY A 414 6.21 7.51 -7.51
CA GLY A 414 6.88 8.00 -6.31
C GLY A 414 6.55 9.47 -6.01
N ALA A 415 6.54 10.33 -7.02
CA ALA A 415 6.22 11.75 -6.83
C ALA A 415 4.73 12.01 -6.54
N SER A 416 3.83 11.16 -7.06
CA SER A 416 2.38 11.37 -6.92
C SER A 416 1.78 10.74 -5.66
N LEU A 417 2.28 9.59 -5.24
CA LEU A 417 1.69 8.80 -4.14
C LEU A 417 1.54 9.60 -2.83
N PRO A 418 2.54 10.39 -2.35
CA PRO A 418 2.38 11.20 -1.16
C PRO A 418 1.25 12.23 -1.27
N ARG A 419 1.06 12.79 -2.47
CA ARG A 419 0.00 13.77 -2.76
C ARG A 419 -1.37 13.14 -2.84
N VAL A 420 -1.45 11.98 -3.47
CA VAL A 420 -2.66 11.16 -3.52
C VAL A 420 -3.12 10.83 -2.10
N SER A 421 -2.23 10.25 -1.28
CA SER A 421 -2.56 9.85 0.09
C SER A 421 -2.90 11.06 0.98
N ALA A 422 -2.17 12.17 0.86
CA ALA A 422 -2.49 13.40 1.59
C ALA A 422 -3.84 14.01 1.16
N SER A 423 -4.18 13.99 -0.13
CA SER A 423 -5.46 14.48 -0.63
C SER A 423 -6.63 13.65 -0.10
N VAL A 424 -6.49 12.33 -0.10
CA VAL A 424 -7.48 11.41 0.50
C VAL A 424 -7.67 11.72 1.98
N ALA A 425 -6.57 11.77 2.75
CA ALA A 425 -6.60 12.06 4.18
C ALA A 425 -7.19 13.44 4.51
N ASN A 426 -6.87 14.47 3.71
CA ASN A 426 -7.38 15.83 3.92
C ASN A 426 -8.87 16.01 3.54
N SER A 427 -9.48 15.02 2.90
CA SER A 427 -10.88 15.04 2.46
C SER A 427 -11.86 14.43 3.47
N VAL A 428 -11.34 13.85 4.55
CA VAL A 428 -12.11 13.18 5.62
C VAL A 428 -11.75 13.75 6.99
N GLU A 429 -12.54 13.39 8.00
CA GLU A 429 -12.24 13.70 9.39
C GLU A 429 -11.11 12.81 9.91
N ASP A 430 -10.39 13.28 10.94
CA ASP A 430 -9.24 12.56 11.50
C ASP A 430 -9.64 11.19 12.12
N VAL A 431 -10.89 11.04 12.53
CA VAL A 431 -11.43 9.76 13.05
C VAL A 431 -11.69 8.72 11.96
N ASP A 432 -11.68 9.11 10.69
CA ASP A 432 -11.97 8.25 9.52
C ASP A 432 -10.72 8.00 8.65
N LEU A 433 -9.54 8.43 9.10
CA LEU A 433 -8.28 8.29 8.34
C LEU A 433 -7.95 6.85 7.98
N GLY A 434 -8.29 5.89 8.84
CA GLY A 434 -8.06 4.48 8.61
C GLY A 434 -8.90 3.93 7.46
N VAL A 435 -10.20 4.21 7.44
CA VAL A 435 -11.09 3.79 6.34
C VAL A 435 -10.71 4.47 5.03
N ALA A 436 -10.37 5.76 5.08
CA ALA A 436 -9.95 6.51 3.90
C ALA A 436 -8.67 5.93 3.27
N GLY A 437 -7.65 5.68 4.10
CA GLY A 437 -6.39 5.05 3.67
C GLY A 437 -6.59 3.62 3.17
N ALA A 438 -7.44 2.84 3.86
CA ALA A 438 -7.77 1.47 3.44
C ALA A 438 -8.52 1.44 2.11
N THR A 439 -9.45 2.39 1.87
CA THR A 439 -10.16 2.53 0.60
C THR A 439 -9.20 2.87 -0.54
N GLN A 440 -8.28 3.80 -0.33
CA GLN A 440 -7.23 4.11 -1.31
C GLN A 440 -6.39 2.88 -1.64
N GLN A 441 -5.97 2.15 -0.60
CA GLN A 441 -5.13 0.96 -0.76
C GLN A 441 -5.88 -0.18 -1.47
N LEU A 442 -7.19 -0.33 -1.22
CA LEU A 442 -8.05 -1.28 -1.93
C LEU A 442 -8.06 -1.00 -3.44
N PHE A 443 -8.30 0.25 -3.85
CA PHE A 443 -8.30 0.64 -5.26
C PHE A 443 -6.92 0.42 -5.90
N ALA A 444 -5.85 0.77 -5.20
CA ALA A 444 -4.48 0.51 -5.64
C ALA A 444 -4.23 -1.00 -5.85
N GLN A 445 -4.71 -1.85 -4.93
CA GLN A 445 -4.53 -3.29 -5.01
C GLN A 445 -5.34 -3.93 -6.13
N ILE A 446 -6.58 -3.47 -6.35
CA ILE A 446 -7.37 -3.89 -7.52
C ILE A 446 -6.62 -3.49 -8.80
N GLY A 447 -6.13 -2.25 -8.88
CA GLY A 447 -5.32 -1.78 -10.01
C GLY A 447 -4.10 -2.65 -10.28
N THR A 448 -3.37 -3.03 -9.23
CA THR A 448 -2.22 -3.96 -9.30
C THR A 448 -2.64 -5.29 -9.93
N THR A 449 -3.67 -5.93 -9.39
CA THR A 449 -4.10 -7.26 -9.84
C THR A 449 -4.64 -7.23 -11.27
N VAL A 450 -5.48 -6.23 -11.59
CA VAL A 450 -6.00 -6.05 -12.95
C VAL A 450 -4.87 -5.76 -13.93
N GLY A 451 -3.92 -4.89 -13.56
CA GLY A 451 -2.79 -4.52 -14.42
C GLY A 451 -1.91 -5.71 -14.78
N ILE A 452 -1.53 -6.50 -13.77
CA ILE A 452 -0.70 -7.70 -13.98
C ILE A 452 -1.42 -8.68 -14.90
N ASN A 453 -2.61 -9.12 -14.51
CA ASN A 453 -3.30 -10.21 -15.22
C ASN A 453 -3.82 -9.79 -16.59
N LEU A 454 -4.38 -8.58 -16.74
CA LEU A 454 -4.91 -8.12 -18.02
C LEU A 454 -3.80 -7.96 -19.07
N LEU A 455 -2.69 -7.30 -18.70
CA LEU A 455 -1.60 -7.10 -19.67
C LEU A 455 -0.92 -8.41 -20.04
N GLU A 456 -0.74 -9.32 -19.08
CA GLU A 456 -0.22 -10.67 -19.35
C GLU A 456 -1.15 -11.48 -20.24
N THR A 457 -2.46 -11.47 -19.97
CA THR A 457 -3.46 -12.17 -20.81
C THR A 457 -3.46 -11.64 -22.25
N ILE A 458 -3.41 -10.32 -22.43
CA ILE A 458 -3.35 -9.70 -23.76
C ILE A 458 -2.06 -10.11 -24.47
N GLN A 459 -0.92 -10.09 -23.78
CA GLN A 459 0.36 -10.50 -24.35
C GLN A 459 0.31 -11.96 -24.80
N VAL A 460 -0.14 -12.88 -23.94
CA VAL A 460 -0.23 -14.32 -24.27
C VAL A 460 -1.20 -14.58 -25.43
N ALA A 461 -2.37 -13.98 -25.40
CA ALA A 461 -3.37 -14.13 -26.49
C ALA A 461 -2.84 -13.60 -27.83
N ALA A 462 -2.13 -12.47 -27.82
CA ALA A 462 -1.55 -11.89 -29.01
C ALA A 462 -0.34 -12.70 -29.53
N ALA A 463 0.48 -13.29 -28.63
CA ALA A 463 1.62 -14.11 -29.01
C ALA A 463 1.23 -15.39 -29.79
N GLY A 464 0.01 -15.91 -29.56
CA GLY A 464 -0.53 -17.04 -30.34
C GLY A 464 -0.83 -16.73 -31.81
N THR A 465 -0.92 -15.46 -32.20
CA THR A 465 -1.34 -15.04 -33.55
C THR A 465 -0.33 -14.16 -34.29
N MET A 466 0.69 -13.65 -33.60
CA MET A 466 1.70 -12.73 -34.18
C MET A 466 3.09 -12.89 -33.56
N ALA A 467 4.06 -12.13 -34.10
CA ALA A 467 5.41 -12.12 -33.55
C ALA A 467 5.44 -11.72 -32.05
N VAL A 468 6.26 -12.40 -31.25
CA VAL A 468 6.37 -12.21 -29.80
C VAL A 468 6.59 -10.74 -29.44
N ALA A 469 7.50 -10.04 -30.12
CA ALA A 469 7.74 -8.62 -29.87
C ALA A 469 6.48 -7.75 -30.07
N ARG A 470 5.66 -8.05 -31.07
CA ARG A 470 4.42 -7.32 -31.36
C ARG A 470 3.34 -7.59 -30.29
N SER A 471 3.30 -8.78 -29.71
CA SER A 471 2.38 -9.07 -28.60
C SER A 471 2.65 -8.21 -27.38
N TYR A 472 3.91 -7.96 -27.06
CA TYR A 472 4.31 -7.00 -26.02
C TYR A 472 3.92 -5.57 -26.37
N SER A 473 4.13 -5.14 -27.64
CA SER A 473 3.72 -3.81 -28.10
C SER A 473 2.23 -3.55 -27.87
N ILE A 474 1.38 -4.54 -28.16
CA ILE A 474 -0.07 -4.44 -27.93
C ILE A 474 -0.40 -4.37 -26.45
N ALA A 475 0.19 -5.26 -25.63
CA ALA A 475 -0.06 -5.29 -24.20
C ALA A 475 0.34 -3.95 -23.54
N TYR A 476 1.53 -3.43 -23.83
CA TYR A 476 1.95 -2.12 -23.35
C TYR A 476 1.13 -0.97 -23.93
N GLY A 477 0.67 -1.07 -25.18
CA GLY A 477 -0.22 -0.11 -25.82
C GLY A 477 -1.56 0.01 -25.08
N VAL A 478 -2.16 -1.12 -24.70
CA VAL A 478 -3.34 -1.14 -23.82
C VAL A 478 -3.01 -0.55 -22.45
N GLY A 479 -1.85 -0.89 -21.87
CA GLY A 479 -1.37 -0.30 -20.63
C GLY A 479 -1.26 1.22 -20.69
N ALA A 480 -0.74 1.75 -21.79
CA ALA A 480 -0.67 3.19 -22.06
C ALA A 480 -2.05 3.83 -22.18
N ALA A 481 -2.96 3.22 -22.96
CA ALA A 481 -4.32 3.71 -23.14
C ALA A 481 -5.08 3.79 -21.80
N VAL A 482 -5.01 2.75 -20.97
CA VAL A 482 -5.62 2.73 -19.64
C VAL A 482 -4.98 3.78 -18.73
N SER A 483 -3.66 3.96 -18.80
CA SER A 483 -2.95 5.01 -18.02
C SER A 483 -3.35 6.42 -18.48
N VAL A 484 -3.62 6.63 -19.77
CA VAL A 484 -4.16 7.90 -20.31
C VAL A 484 -5.56 8.16 -19.75
N VAL A 485 -6.43 7.14 -19.62
CA VAL A 485 -7.72 7.32 -18.93
C VAL A 485 -7.50 7.80 -17.50
N GLY A 486 -6.55 7.20 -16.75
CA GLY A 486 -6.17 7.68 -15.41
C GLY A 486 -5.66 9.13 -15.40
N LEU A 487 -4.90 9.53 -16.42
CA LEU A 487 -4.47 10.91 -16.62
C LEU A 487 -5.67 11.86 -16.82
N LEU A 488 -6.64 11.49 -17.66
CA LEU A 488 -7.86 12.27 -17.84
C LEU A 488 -8.66 12.41 -16.54
N VAL A 489 -8.77 11.33 -15.76
CA VAL A 489 -9.41 11.37 -14.44
C VAL A 489 -8.66 12.33 -13.50
N ALA A 490 -7.32 12.35 -13.54
CA ALA A 490 -6.51 13.22 -12.69
C ALA A 490 -6.79 14.72 -12.93
N PHE A 491 -7.16 15.11 -14.15
CA PHE A 491 -7.58 16.47 -14.46
C PHE A 491 -8.88 16.89 -13.76
N GLY A 492 -9.71 15.93 -13.31
CA GLY A 492 -10.92 16.16 -12.53
C GLY A 492 -10.68 16.65 -11.10
N LEU A 493 -9.44 16.63 -10.61
CA LEU A 493 -9.11 17.10 -9.27
C LEU A 493 -9.32 18.63 -9.17
N ARG A 494 -10.24 19.03 -8.29
CA ARG A 494 -10.49 20.43 -7.95
C ARG A 494 -9.77 20.76 -6.66
N GLU A 495 -8.81 21.66 -6.71
CA GLU A 495 -8.17 22.20 -5.51
C GLU A 495 -9.06 23.28 -4.86
N PRO A 496 -9.15 23.32 -3.52
CA PRO A 496 -9.72 24.49 -2.86
C PRO A 496 -8.92 25.74 -3.31
N ARG A 497 -9.62 26.82 -3.69
CA ARG A 497 -8.96 28.09 -3.98
C ARG A 497 -8.15 28.47 -2.72
N ARG A 498 -6.84 28.65 -2.87
CA ARG A 498 -6.03 29.28 -1.82
C ARG A 498 -6.70 30.64 -1.58
N SER A 499 -7.27 30.83 -0.40
CA SER A 499 -7.61 32.18 0.05
C SER A 499 -6.27 32.94 0.06
N SER A 500 -6.13 33.92 -0.83
CA SER A 500 -5.04 34.88 -0.79
C SER A 500 -5.18 35.64 0.53
N ALA A 501 -4.41 35.23 1.55
CA ALA A 501 -4.16 36.00 2.74
C ALA A 501 -2.99 36.94 2.46
#